data_3b20381ee1875c3ca864cbed12ecd8a6
#
_entry.id   3b20381ee1875c3ca864cbed12ecd8a6
#
_cell.length_a   1.000
_cell.length_b   1.000
_cell.length_c   1.000
_cell.angle_alpha   90.00
_cell.angle_beta   90.00
_cell.angle_gamma   90.00
#
_symmetry.space_group_name_H-M   'P 1'
#
loop_
_entity.id
_entity.type
_entity.pdbx_description
1 polymer ?
#
loop_
_entity_poly.entity_id
_entity_poly.type
_entity_poly.pdbx_seq_one_letter_code
_entity_poly.pdbx_strand_id
1 'polypeptide(L)'
;MSAEKTIELNGKSYPMLADGEYDVIILGTGLKECMLAGLLSKKGMKVMVLDRNGYYGGECASLNLEELYKRFKGEMPEEKIQKKLGSSRDYCVDLIPKFLMSCGKLSDILYITGVTNYLEFQCIEGSYVFSGKSKQVAKMPTTVEEAMNTPLLSFMQKLKYKNFLTGINKMDIPGEDGVDSDEDVPLNRMTTRELYKKYGLDDNSQDFTGHAMALHLNDDYLDEPATETVKAIKLYGYSVNAYGQSPFIYP
;
A
#
# COMPACT_ATOMS: atom_id res chain seq x y z
N MET A 1 -45.17 -17.82 1.68
CA MET A 1 -43.86 -18.28 1.18
C MET A 1 -43.96 -18.25 -0.32
N SER A 2 -43.29 -17.31 -1.00
CA SER A 2 -43.24 -17.30 -2.46
C SER A 2 -42.42 -18.52 -2.91
N ALA A 3 -42.93 -19.26 -3.90
CA ALA A 3 -42.21 -20.40 -4.48
C ALA A 3 -40.83 -19.90 -4.99
N GLU A 4 -39.77 -20.54 -4.54
CA GLU A 4 -38.43 -20.27 -5.06
C GLU A 4 -38.43 -20.51 -6.57
N LYS A 5 -38.13 -19.48 -7.33
CA LYS A 5 -37.99 -19.62 -8.78
C LYS A 5 -36.74 -20.45 -9.05
N THR A 6 -36.88 -21.49 -9.87
CA THR A 6 -35.79 -22.37 -10.28
C THR A 6 -35.52 -22.23 -11.77
N ILE A 7 -34.29 -22.49 -12.19
CA ILE A 7 -33.86 -22.57 -13.58
C ILE A 7 -33.30 -23.96 -13.87
N GLU A 8 -33.65 -24.53 -15.00
CA GLU A 8 -33.11 -25.81 -15.43
C GLU A 8 -31.88 -25.62 -16.32
N LEU A 9 -30.76 -26.20 -15.91
CA LEU A 9 -29.52 -26.21 -16.66
C LEU A 9 -28.96 -27.63 -16.75
N ASN A 10 -28.74 -28.11 -17.98
CA ASN A 10 -28.23 -29.47 -18.24
C ASN A 10 -29.00 -30.58 -17.52
N GLY A 11 -30.33 -30.49 -17.50
CA GLY A 11 -31.22 -31.48 -16.85
C GLY A 11 -31.21 -31.47 -15.33
N LYS A 12 -30.67 -30.43 -14.70
CA LYS A 12 -30.71 -30.20 -13.24
C LYS A 12 -31.38 -28.87 -12.94
N SER A 13 -32.21 -28.88 -11.91
CA SER A 13 -32.91 -27.69 -11.41
C SER A 13 -32.02 -26.98 -10.37
N TYR A 14 -31.84 -25.69 -10.53
CA TYR A 14 -31.09 -24.82 -9.62
C TYR A 14 -31.95 -23.65 -9.17
N PRO A 15 -31.83 -23.18 -7.92
CA PRO A 15 -32.48 -21.96 -7.51
C PRO A 15 -31.96 -20.77 -8.32
N MET A 16 -32.82 -19.86 -8.72
CA MET A 16 -32.42 -18.63 -9.35
C MET A 16 -31.60 -17.76 -8.36
N LEU A 17 -30.51 -17.19 -8.85
CA LEU A 17 -29.78 -16.21 -8.09
C LEU A 17 -30.51 -14.86 -8.12
N ALA A 18 -31.05 -14.45 -6.98
CA ALA A 18 -31.87 -13.25 -6.80
C ALA A 18 -32.95 -13.10 -7.89
N ASP A 19 -32.97 -12.02 -8.65
CA ASP A 19 -33.97 -11.79 -9.72
C ASP A 19 -33.51 -12.26 -11.12
N GLY A 20 -32.29 -12.79 -11.23
CA GLY A 20 -31.79 -13.49 -12.41
C GLY A 20 -31.29 -12.62 -13.56
N GLU A 21 -31.46 -11.29 -13.51
CA GLU A 21 -31.04 -10.36 -14.56
C GLU A 21 -30.09 -9.32 -14.00
N TYR A 22 -28.92 -9.19 -14.64
CA TYR A 22 -27.84 -8.27 -14.25
C TYR A 22 -27.13 -7.73 -15.48
N ASP A 23 -26.72 -6.45 -15.41
CA ASP A 23 -25.87 -5.84 -16.41
C ASP A 23 -24.43 -6.34 -16.33
N VAL A 24 -23.97 -6.59 -15.09
CA VAL A 24 -22.60 -7.03 -14.80
C VAL A 24 -22.57 -8.04 -13.67
N ILE A 25 -21.77 -9.10 -13.84
CA ILE A 25 -21.45 -10.06 -12.80
C ILE A 25 -19.96 -9.94 -12.49
N ILE A 26 -19.61 -9.68 -11.23
CA ILE A 26 -18.24 -9.56 -10.72
C ILE A 26 -17.93 -10.80 -9.90
N LEU A 27 -16.84 -11.47 -10.21
CA LEU A 27 -16.38 -12.68 -9.54
C LEU A 27 -15.24 -12.36 -8.58
N GLY A 28 -15.52 -12.46 -7.29
CA GLY A 28 -14.59 -12.16 -6.20
C GLY A 28 -15.03 -10.94 -5.39
N THR A 29 -14.45 -10.82 -4.19
CA THR A 29 -14.69 -9.73 -3.24
C THR A 29 -13.37 -9.08 -2.79
N GLY A 30 -12.36 -9.08 -3.65
CA GLY A 30 -11.14 -8.33 -3.45
C GLY A 30 -11.35 -6.82 -3.59
N LEU A 31 -10.35 -6.04 -3.24
CA LEU A 31 -10.44 -4.57 -3.27
C LEU A 31 -10.82 -4.02 -4.65
N LYS A 32 -10.22 -4.54 -5.72
CA LYS A 32 -10.53 -4.11 -7.10
C LYS A 32 -11.97 -4.45 -7.49
N GLU A 33 -12.42 -5.64 -7.17
CA GLU A 33 -13.76 -6.14 -7.44
C GLU A 33 -14.80 -5.29 -6.71
N CYS A 34 -14.58 -4.99 -5.43
CA CYS A 34 -15.47 -4.14 -4.65
C CYS A 34 -15.52 -2.68 -5.16
N MET A 35 -14.36 -2.11 -5.52
CA MET A 35 -14.31 -0.77 -6.13
C MET A 35 -15.05 -0.73 -7.46
N LEU A 36 -14.85 -1.73 -8.32
CA LEU A 36 -15.54 -1.83 -9.60
C LEU A 36 -17.05 -1.97 -9.42
N ALA A 37 -17.47 -2.83 -8.49
CA ALA A 37 -18.89 -2.99 -8.15
C ALA A 37 -19.53 -1.67 -7.73
N GLY A 38 -18.88 -0.93 -6.83
CA GLY A 38 -19.35 0.38 -6.37
C GLY A 38 -19.45 1.42 -7.49
N LEU A 39 -18.43 1.50 -8.34
CA LEU A 39 -18.40 2.44 -9.48
C LEU A 39 -19.49 2.14 -10.50
N LEU A 40 -19.70 0.86 -10.85
CA LEU A 40 -20.73 0.46 -11.81
C LEU A 40 -22.14 0.64 -11.25
N SER A 41 -22.36 0.29 -9.98
CA SER A 41 -23.64 0.53 -9.28
C SER A 41 -23.96 2.02 -9.20
N LYS A 42 -22.95 2.88 -8.94
CA LYS A 42 -23.15 4.34 -8.93
C LYS A 42 -23.52 4.90 -10.32
N LYS A 43 -23.14 4.21 -11.39
CA LYS A 43 -23.56 4.55 -12.76
C LYS A 43 -24.96 4.01 -13.12
N GLY A 44 -25.67 3.40 -12.17
CA GLY A 44 -27.02 2.86 -12.36
C GLY A 44 -27.08 1.45 -12.95
N MET A 45 -25.92 0.77 -13.09
CA MET A 45 -25.89 -0.61 -13.55
C MET A 45 -26.34 -1.57 -12.45
N LYS A 46 -27.03 -2.62 -12.84
CA LYS A 46 -27.43 -3.70 -11.94
C LYS A 46 -26.29 -4.71 -11.83
N VAL A 47 -25.60 -4.68 -10.69
CA VAL A 47 -24.37 -5.44 -10.46
C VAL A 47 -24.64 -6.61 -9.52
N MET A 48 -24.19 -7.82 -9.88
CA MET A 48 -24.09 -8.96 -8.99
C MET A 48 -22.62 -9.20 -8.64
N VAL A 49 -22.35 -9.39 -7.35
CA VAL A 49 -21.01 -9.78 -6.87
C VAL A 49 -21.10 -11.19 -6.30
N LEU A 50 -20.25 -12.07 -6.76
CA LEU A 50 -20.18 -13.46 -6.34
C LEU A 50 -18.79 -13.80 -5.83
N ASP A 51 -18.69 -14.51 -4.72
CA ASP A 51 -17.44 -15.08 -4.24
C ASP A 51 -17.59 -16.59 -4.04
N ARG A 52 -16.52 -17.33 -4.36
CA ARG A 52 -16.47 -18.79 -4.15
C ARG A 52 -16.19 -19.15 -2.69
N ASN A 53 -15.67 -18.21 -1.90
CA ASN A 53 -15.32 -18.40 -0.50
C ASN A 53 -16.50 -18.02 0.41
N GLY A 54 -16.55 -18.56 1.61
CA GLY A 54 -17.46 -18.14 2.66
C GLY A 54 -17.03 -16.88 3.42
N TYR A 55 -16.01 -16.16 2.92
CA TYR A 55 -15.45 -14.94 3.49
C TYR A 55 -15.06 -13.96 2.38
N TYR A 56 -14.95 -12.66 2.70
CA TYR A 56 -14.59 -11.61 1.77
C TYR A 56 -13.08 -11.35 1.73
N GLY A 57 -12.59 -10.77 0.63
CA GLY A 57 -11.21 -10.32 0.48
C GLY A 57 -10.25 -11.33 -0.16
N GLY A 58 -10.65 -12.59 -0.34
CA GLY A 58 -9.83 -13.61 -1.00
C GLY A 58 -8.47 -13.80 -0.32
N GLU A 59 -7.38 -13.66 -1.08
CA GLU A 59 -6.01 -13.84 -0.58
C GLU A 59 -5.56 -12.69 0.37
N CYS A 60 -6.24 -11.56 0.35
CA CYS A 60 -5.96 -10.42 1.22
C CYS A 60 -6.84 -10.40 2.48
N ALA A 61 -7.64 -11.45 2.72
CA ALA A 61 -8.46 -11.55 3.91
C ALA A 61 -7.59 -11.75 5.16
N SER A 62 -7.97 -11.08 6.25
CA SER A 62 -7.42 -11.33 7.57
C SER A 62 -8.03 -12.59 8.16
N LEU A 63 -7.22 -13.46 8.70
CA LEU A 63 -7.63 -14.76 9.23
C LEU A 63 -7.56 -14.77 10.75
N ASN A 64 -8.59 -15.33 11.39
CA ASN A 64 -8.49 -15.71 12.79
C ASN A 64 -7.67 -17.01 12.94
N LEU A 65 -7.38 -17.39 14.19
CA LEU A 65 -6.52 -18.55 14.44
C LEU A 65 -7.09 -19.86 13.88
N GLU A 66 -8.40 -20.06 13.97
CA GLU A 66 -9.06 -21.25 13.45
C GLU A 66 -8.97 -21.33 11.92
N GLU A 67 -9.24 -20.23 11.23
CA GLU A 67 -9.12 -20.15 9.77
C GLU A 67 -7.68 -20.35 9.30
N LEU A 68 -6.71 -19.79 10.03
CA LEU A 68 -5.29 -19.96 9.76
C LEU A 68 -4.88 -21.45 9.84
N TYR A 69 -5.28 -22.13 10.92
CA TYR A 69 -4.99 -23.57 11.08
C TYR A 69 -5.69 -24.41 10.01
N LYS A 70 -6.97 -24.18 9.76
CA LYS A 70 -7.71 -24.88 8.69
C LYS A 70 -7.05 -24.73 7.33
N ARG A 71 -6.58 -23.53 7.02
CA ARG A 71 -5.94 -23.23 5.73
C ARG A 71 -4.59 -23.91 5.55
N PHE A 72 -3.74 -23.97 6.58
CA PHE A 72 -2.36 -24.44 6.46
C PHE A 72 -2.12 -25.84 7.03
N LYS A 73 -2.97 -26.31 7.93
CA LYS A 73 -2.83 -27.63 8.59
C LYS A 73 -4.01 -28.54 8.35
N GLY A 74 -5.14 -28.03 7.84
CA GLY A 74 -6.37 -28.79 7.64
C GLY A 74 -7.24 -28.92 8.90
N GLU A 75 -6.66 -28.87 10.07
CA GLU A 75 -7.33 -29.06 11.36
C GLU A 75 -6.77 -28.15 12.44
N MET A 76 -7.53 -27.97 13.51
CA MET A 76 -7.09 -27.23 14.68
C MET A 76 -6.07 -28.03 15.48
N PRO A 77 -5.14 -27.37 16.20
CA PRO A 77 -4.22 -28.05 17.08
C PRO A 77 -4.96 -28.73 18.25
N GLU A 78 -4.29 -29.64 18.94
CA GLU A 78 -4.81 -30.29 20.14
C GLU A 78 -5.33 -29.28 21.17
N GLU A 79 -6.38 -29.66 21.92
CA GLU A 79 -7.05 -28.80 22.90
C GLU A 79 -6.08 -28.14 23.91
N LYS A 80 -5.03 -28.89 24.31
CA LYS A 80 -3.99 -28.38 25.21
C LYS A 80 -3.21 -27.19 24.61
N ILE A 81 -3.00 -27.20 23.28
CA ILE A 81 -2.34 -26.11 22.54
C ILE A 81 -3.31 -24.97 22.37
N GLN A 82 -4.56 -25.23 22.02
CA GLN A 82 -5.61 -24.21 21.91
C GLN A 82 -5.76 -23.42 23.20
N LYS A 83 -5.79 -24.09 24.37
CA LYS A 83 -5.87 -23.42 25.68
C LYS A 83 -4.67 -22.49 25.96
N LYS A 84 -3.50 -22.78 25.40
CA LYS A 84 -2.33 -21.89 25.54
C LYS A 84 -2.34 -20.73 24.57
N LEU A 85 -2.96 -20.87 23.42
CA LEU A 85 -3.03 -19.84 22.39
C LEU A 85 -4.11 -18.78 22.67
N GLY A 86 -5.10 -19.10 23.51
CA GLY A 86 -6.20 -18.20 23.79
C GLY A 86 -7.36 -18.31 22.79
N SER A 87 -8.17 -17.27 22.70
CA SER A 87 -9.34 -17.26 21.85
C SER A 87 -8.95 -17.02 20.36
N SER A 88 -9.58 -17.79 19.45
CA SER A 88 -9.35 -17.63 18.01
C SER A 88 -9.61 -16.20 17.52
N ARG A 89 -10.60 -15.52 18.09
CA ARG A 89 -10.99 -14.15 17.75
C ARG A 89 -9.96 -13.08 18.15
N ASP A 90 -9.01 -13.42 19.03
CA ASP A 90 -7.95 -12.50 19.47
C ASP A 90 -6.83 -12.39 18.42
N TYR A 91 -6.92 -13.17 17.35
CA TYR A 91 -5.97 -13.20 16.24
C TYR A 91 -6.60 -12.57 15.00
N CYS A 92 -5.84 -11.64 14.38
CA CYS A 92 -6.14 -11.04 13.10
C CYS A 92 -4.85 -11.11 12.27
N VAL A 93 -4.72 -12.17 11.47
CA VAL A 93 -3.49 -12.47 10.74
C VAL A 93 -3.67 -12.19 9.26
N ASP A 94 -3.00 -11.17 8.79
CA ASP A 94 -2.94 -10.86 7.38
C ASP A 94 -1.86 -11.68 6.70
N LEU A 95 -2.24 -12.46 5.69
CA LEU A 95 -1.28 -13.25 4.90
C LEU A 95 -0.49 -12.38 3.93
N ILE A 96 -1.08 -11.28 3.49
CA ILE A 96 -0.48 -10.30 2.59
C ILE A 96 -0.66 -8.91 3.20
N PRO A 97 0.04 -8.61 4.32
CA PRO A 97 -0.10 -7.32 4.97
C PRO A 97 0.40 -6.20 4.05
N LYS A 98 -0.36 -5.10 3.99
CA LYS A 98 -0.01 -3.91 3.20
C LYS A 98 -0.25 -2.67 4.04
N PHE A 99 0.79 -1.86 4.16
CA PHE A 99 0.64 -0.53 4.73
C PHE A 99 0.09 0.44 3.69
N LEU A 100 -0.68 1.40 4.15
CA LEU A 100 -1.19 2.49 3.33
C LEU A 100 -0.31 3.71 3.51
N MET A 101 0.03 4.36 2.41
CA MET A 101 0.60 5.70 2.47
C MET A 101 -0.48 6.66 2.97
N SER A 102 -0.25 7.36 4.08
CA SER A 102 -1.31 8.11 4.79
C SER A 102 -1.95 9.21 3.94
N CYS A 103 -1.17 9.85 3.05
CA CYS A 103 -1.65 10.83 2.06
C CYS A 103 -1.76 10.25 0.65
N GLY A 104 -1.85 8.93 0.52
CA GLY A 104 -1.95 8.25 -0.78
C GLY A 104 -3.38 8.19 -1.31
N LYS A 105 -3.50 7.97 -2.62
CA LYS A 105 -4.80 7.86 -3.33
C LYS A 105 -5.76 6.83 -2.72
N LEU A 106 -5.24 5.74 -2.16
CA LEU A 106 -6.10 4.73 -1.53
C LEU A 106 -6.71 5.26 -0.23
N SER A 107 -5.97 6.04 0.56
CA SER A 107 -6.49 6.71 1.75
C SER A 107 -7.61 7.71 1.39
N ASP A 108 -7.44 8.46 0.30
CA ASP A 108 -8.48 9.36 -0.22
C ASP A 108 -9.75 8.58 -0.64
N ILE A 109 -9.58 7.45 -1.32
CA ILE A 109 -10.70 6.60 -1.74
C ILE A 109 -11.46 6.07 -0.52
N LEU A 110 -10.76 5.58 0.51
CA LEU A 110 -11.38 5.09 1.74
C LEU A 110 -12.17 6.20 2.44
N TYR A 111 -11.64 7.43 2.44
CA TYR A 111 -12.31 8.59 3.00
C TYR A 111 -13.57 8.97 2.19
N ILE A 112 -13.46 9.13 0.87
CA ILE A 112 -14.56 9.53 -0.03
C ILE A 112 -15.69 8.49 -0.02
N THR A 113 -15.37 7.21 0.11
CA THR A 113 -16.36 6.13 0.15
C THR A 113 -16.98 5.94 1.53
N GLY A 114 -16.47 6.61 2.56
CA GLY A 114 -16.93 6.48 3.94
C GLY A 114 -16.51 5.17 4.63
N VAL A 115 -15.64 4.36 4.00
CA VAL A 115 -15.13 3.11 4.59
C VAL A 115 -14.35 3.37 5.86
N THR A 116 -13.72 4.55 5.99
CA THR A 116 -13.03 4.99 7.20
C THR A 116 -13.90 4.97 8.46
N ASN A 117 -15.23 5.03 8.33
CA ASN A 117 -16.15 4.92 9.47
C ASN A 117 -16.21 3.50 10.07
N TYR A 118 -15.68 2.51 9.37
CA TYR A 118 -15.67 1.09 9.76
C TYR A 118 -14.27 0.57 10.08
N LEU A 119 -13.25 1.41 9.92
CA LEU A 119 -11.84 1.05 10.12
C LEU A 119 -11.24 1.89 11.24
N GLU A 120 -10.38 1.26 12.03
CA GLU A 120 -9.49 1.94 12.96
C GLU A 120 -8.08 1.92 12.37
N PHE A 121 -7.47 3.10 12.25
CA PHE A 121 -6.14 3.23 11.67
C PHE A 121 -5.09 3.44 12.77
N GLN A 122 -4.01 2.68 12.67
CA GLN A 122 -2.85 2.86 13.52
C GLN A 122 -1.68 3.41 12.70
N CYS A 123 -1.03 4.46 13.20
CA CYS A 123 0.21 4.95 12.61
C CYS A 123 1.34 3.98 12.89
N ILE A 124 2.13 3.65 11.87
CA ILE A 124 3.32 2.81 12.02
C ILE A 124 4.40 3.64 12.72
N GLU A 125 5.04 3.09 13.76
CA GLU A 125 6.02 3.82 14.58
C GLU A 125 7.29 4.20 13.82
N GLY A 126 7.65 3.48 12.77
CA GLY A 126 8.81 3.78 11.94
C GLY A 126 9.16 2.70 10.94
N SER A 127 9.97 3.08 9.98
CA SER A 127 10.58 2.19 8.99
C SER A 127 12.04 1.96 9.33
N TYR A 128 12.53 0.74 9.14
CA TYR A 128 13.90 0.37 9.48
C TYR A 128 14.59 -0.28 8.28
N VAL A 129 15.86 0.04 8.09
CA VAL A 129 16.70 -0.49 7.02
C VAL A 129 17.84 -1.30 7.62
N PHE A 130 18.07 -2.49 7.09
CA PHE A 130 19.25 -3.28 7.41
C PHE A 130 20.40 -2.88 6.48
N SER A 131 21.48 -2.36 7.04
CA SER A 131 22.68 -2.04 6.29
C SER A 131 23.57 -3.29 6.13
N GLY A 132 23.72 -3.76 4.90
CA GLY A 132 24.59 -4.89 4.57
C GLY A 132 26.08 -4.62 4.88
N LYS A 133 26.52 -3.36 4.84
CA LYS A 133 27.90 -2.92 5.14
C LYS A 133 28.18 -2.94 6.63
N SER A 134 27.36 -2.25 7.44
CA SER A 134 27.54 -2.16 8.89
C SER A 134 26.97 -3.35 9.68
N LYS A 135 26.16 -4.19 9.03
CA LYS A 135 25.40 -5.31 9.67
C LYS A 135 24.50 -4.83 10.80
N GLN A 136 23.97 -3.61 10.68
CA GLN A 136 23.09 -2.97 11.66
C GLN A 136 21.75 -2.62 11.07
N VAL A 137 20.72 -2.65 11.92
CA VAL A 137 19.39 -2.10 11.61
C VAL A 137 19.37 -0.64 12.06
N ALA A 138 18.97 0.25 11.18
CA ALA A 138 18.86 1.67 11.49
C ALA A 138 17.47 2.20 11.09
N LYS A 139 16.92 3.07 11.93
CA LYS A 139 15.65 3.73 11.65
C LYS A 139 15.82 4.71 10.48
N MET A 140 14.86 4.69 9.57
CA MET A 140 14.74 5.73 8.54
C MET A 140 14.39 7.06 9.19
N PRO A 141 15.18 8.11 8.93
CA PRO A 141 14.90 9.42 9.51
C PRO A 141 13.63 10.03 8.88
N THR A 142 12.74 10.49 9.73
CA THR A 142 11.52 11.20 9.34
C THR A 142 11.58 12.69 9.64
N THR A 143 12.53 13.10 10.48
CA THR A 143 12.79 14.51 10.83
C THR A 143 14.20 14.92 10.48
N VAL A 144 14.44 16.23 10.39
CA VAL A 144 15.79 16.78 10.17
C VAL A 144 16.74 16.39 11.32
N GLU A 145 16.25 16.36 12.55
CA GLU A 145 17.02 15.95 13.72
C GLU A 145 17.43 14.47 13.63
N GLU A 146 16.49 13.58 13.32
CA GLU A 146 16.77 12.16 13.09
C GLU A 146 17.76 11.96 11.92
N ALA A 147 17.63 12.74 10.84
CA ALA A 147 18.52 12.68 9.69
C ALA A 147 19.95 13.10 10.07
N MET A 148 20.11 14.07 10.96
CA MET A 148 21.43 14.49 11.47
C MET A 148 22.05 13.46 12.42
N ASN A 149 21.24 12.67 13.11
CA ASN A 149 21.71 11.68 14.08
C ASN A 149 21.81 10.25 13.51
N THR A 150 21.27 10.00 12.29
CA THR A 150 21.27 8.65 11.71
C THR A 150 22.69 8.11 11.48
N PRO A 151 22.94 6.82 11.78
CA PRO A 151 24.20 6.17 11.43
C PRO A 151 24.29 5.76 9.95
N LEU A 152 23.20 5.89 9.18
CA LEU A 152 23.13 5.50 7.77
C LEU A 152 24.01 6.37 6.87
N LEU A 153 24.26 7.63 7.24
CA LEU A 153 24.93 8.62 6.42
C LEU A 153 26.17 9.19 7.14
N SER A 154 27.26 9.38 6.40
CA SER A 154 28.40 10.17 6.87
C SER A 154 28.02 11.64 7.01
N PHE A 155 28.80 12.41 7.78
CA PHE A 155 28.50 13.83 7.99
C PHE A 155 28.38 14.62 6.67
N MET A 156 29.28 14.39 5.72
CA MET A 156 29.24 15.04 4.40
C MET A 156 27.99 14.62 3.60
N GLN A 157 27.60 13.36 3.68
CA GLN A 157 26.39 12.88 3.01
C GLN A 157 25.13 13.44 3.65
N LYS A 158 25.09 13.65 4.95
CA LYS A 158 23.95 14.32 5.62
C LYS A 158 23.71 15.73 5.07
N LEU A 159 24.75 16.50 4.82
CA LEU A 159 24.64 17.84 4.21
C LEU A 159 24.11 17.77 2.77
N LYS A 160 24.67 16.87 1.97
CA LYS A 160 24.21 16.67 0.58
C LYS A 160 22.77 16.20 0.54
N TYR A 161 22.42 15.26 1.41
CA TYR A 161 21.08 14.71 1.52
C TYR A 161 20.05 15.76 1.95
N LYS A 162 20.40 16.61 2.93
CA LYS A 162 19.58 17.77 3.30
C LYS A 162 19.33 18.70 2.12
N ASN A 163 20.37 19.01 1.33
CA ASN A 163 20.25 19.86 0.14
C ASN A 163 19.36 19.19 -0.92
N PHE A 164 19.51 17.87 -1.10
CA PHE A 164 18.69 17.08 -2.00
C PHE A 164 17.20 17.17 -1.59
N LEU A 165 16.84 16.82 -0.35
CA LEU A 165 15.46 16.87 0.10
C LEU A 165 14.86 18.28 0.03
N THR A 166 15.66 19.31 0.35
CA THR A 166 15.23 20.70 0.22
C THR A 166 14.99 21.06 -1.25
N GLY A 167 15.84 20.58 -2.15
CA GLY A 167 15.66 20.74 -3.59
C GLY A 167 14.40 20.05 -4.09
N ILE A 168 14.22 18.77 -3.75
CA ILE A 168 13.03 18.00 -4.12
C ILE A 168 11.73 18.70 -3.70
N ASN A 169 11.66 19.22 -2.48
CA ASN A 169 10.46 19.89 -2.00
C ASN A 169 10.11 21.16 -2.79
N LYS A 170 11.10 21.82 -3.41
CA LYS A 170 10.91 23.03 -4.22
C LYS A 170 10.64 22.74 -5.70
N MET A 171 10.91 21.53 -6.17
CA MET A 171 10.70 21.16 -7.57
C MET A 171 9.19 21.09 -7.87
N ASP A 172 8.78 21.66 -8.97
CA ASP A 172 7.47 21.46 -9.54
C ASP A 172 7.45 20.14 -10.33
N ILE A 173 6.32 19.45 -10.30
CA ILE A 173 6.17 18.17 -10.99
C ILE A 173 5.55 18.42 -12.36
N PRO A 174 6.23 18.10 -13.45
CA PRO A 174 5.69 18.28 -14.79
C PRO A 174 4.34 17.56 -14.97
N GLY A 175 3.34 18.26 -15.51
CA GLY A 175 2.01 17.73 -15.77
C GLY A 175 1.06 17.75 -14.57
N GLU A 176 1.49 18.21 -13.39
CA GLU A 176 0.60 18.56 -12.29
C GLU A 176 0.29 20.06 -12.38
N ASP A 177 -0.98 20.43 -12.23
CA ASP A 177 -1.48 21.82 -12.26
C ASP A 177 -1.08 22.67 -13.49
N GLY A 178 -0.77 22.02 -14.63
CA GLY A 178 -0.39 22.70 -15.88
C GLY A 178 1.02 23.31 -15.86
N VAL A 179 1.86 22.85 -14.96
CA VAL A 179 3.26 23.29 -14.84
C VAL A 179 4.11 22.64 -15.92
N ASP A 180 4.85 23.45 -16.66
CA ASP A 180 5.91 22.97 -17.56
C ASP A 180 7.14 22.51 -16.76
N SER A 181 7.95 21.63 -17.36
CA SER A 181 9.18 21.17 -16.73
C SER A 181 10.11 22.36 -16.48
N ASP A 182 10.68 22.44 -15.26
CA ASP A 182 11.75 23.37 -14.93
C ASP A 182 12.94 23.15 -15.88
N GLU A 183 13.40 24.21 -16.58
CA GLU A 183 14.51 24.14 -17.53
C GLU A 183 15.82 23.71 -16.85
N ASP A 184 16.03 24.10 -15.59
CA ASP A 184 17.20 23.77 -14.80
C ASP A 184 17.21 22.31 -14.29
N VAL A 185 16.02 21.71 -14.10
CA VAL A 185 15.85 20.32 -13.65
C VAL A 185 14.70 19.66 -14.41
N PRO A 186 14.90 19.30 -15.67
CA PRO A 186 13.85 18.71 -16.51
C PRO A 186 13.57 17.25 -16.08
N LEU A 187 12.76 17.05 -15.05
CA LEU A 187 12.47 15.75 -14.43
C LEU A 187 11.95 14.70 -15.40
N ASN A 188 11.31 15.11 -16.48
CA ASN A 188 10.80 14.22 -17.53
C ASN A 188 11.86 13.72 -18.52
N ARG A 189 13.07 14.32 -18.51
CA ARG A 189 14.18 13.96 -19.39
C ARG A 189 15.41 13.50 -18.63
N MET A 190 15.63 14.06 -17.43
CA MET A 190 16.71 13.69 -16.53
C MET A 190 16.41 12.34 -15.88
N THR A 191 17.35 11.40 -15.90
CA THR A 191 17.21 10.14 -15.16
C THR A 191 17.35 10.34 -13.66
N THR A 192 16.82 9.42 -12.88
CA THR A 192 16.96 9.45 -11.40
C THR A 192 18.44 9.39 -11.01
N ARG A 193 19.25 8.62 -11.73
CA ARG A 193 20.70 8.53 -11.55
C ARG A 193 21.39 9.88 -11.74
N GLU A 194 21.04 10.63 -12.78
CA GLU A 194 21.55 11.96 -13.05
C GLU A 194 21.14 12.95 -11.96
N LEU A 195 19.88 12.87 -11.50
CA LEU A 195 19.37 13.68 -10.40
C LEU A 195 20.18 13.43 -9.12
N TYR A 196 20.37 12.17 -8.73
CA TYR A 196 21.18 11.81 -7.55
C TYR A 196 22.61 12.28 -7.67
N LYS A 197 23.23 12.15 -8.86
CA LYS A 197 24.58 12.63 -9.14
C LYS A 197 24.67 14.16 -9.04
N LYS A 198 23.68 14.89 -9.53
CA LYS A 198 23.60 16.37 -9.42
C LYS A 198 23.70 16.83 -7.97
N TYR A 199 23.09 16.10 -7.04
CA TYR A 199 23.16 16.38 -5.59
C TYR A 199 24.35 15.69 -4.89
N GLY A 200 25.11 14.86 -5.59
CA GLY A 200 26.30 14.17 -5.08
C GLY A 200 25.98 13.10 -4.03
N LEU A 201 24.84 12.42 -4.17
CA LEU A 201 24.47 11.28 -3.32
C LEU A 201 25.37 10.09 -3.64
N ASP A 202 25.89 9.44 -2.60
CA ASP A 202 26.61 8.17 -2.75
C ASP A 202 25.64 6.99 -2.93
N ASP A 203 26.16 5.82 -3.31
CA ASP A 203 25.36 4.63 -3.59
C ASP A 203 24.44 4.27 -2.41
N ASN A 204 24.96 4.37 -1.18
CA ASN A 204 24.17 4.06 0.01
C ASN A 204 23.00 5.02 0.21
N SER A 205 23.20 6.32 -0.09
CA SER A 205 22.13 7.32 -0.04
C SER A 205 21.12 7.13 -1.16
N GLN A 206 21.57 6.71 -2.34
CA GLN A 206 20.70 6.37 -3.47
C GLN A 206 19.83 5.16 -3.17
N ASP A 207 20.45 4.06 -2.70
CA ASP A 207 19.75 2.81 -2.34
C ASP A 207 18.63 3.07 -1.34
N PHE A 208 18.94 3.72 -0.22
CA PHE A 208 17.92 3.91 0.79
C PHE A 208 16.83 4.90 0.37
N THR A 209 17.18 5.91 -0.43
CA THR A 209 16.19 6.86 -0.97
C THR A 209 15.25 6.15 -1.95
N GLY A 210 15.80 5.35 -2.86
CA GLY A 210 15.03 4.65 -3.86
C GLY A 210 14.13 3.55 -3.28
N HIS A 211 14.68 2.72 -2.41
CA HIS A 211 13.97 1.54 -1.92
C HIS A 211 13.16 1.78 -0.64
N ALA A 212 13.65 2.61 0.28
CA ALA A 212 12.97 2.81 1.56
C ALA A 212 12.09 4.07 1.62
N MET A 213 12.31 5.04 0.73
CA MET A 213 11.50 6.27 0.66
C MET A 213 10.62 6.29 -0.59
N ALA A 214 11.20 6.11 -1.79
CA ALA A 214 10.43 6.07 -3.03
C ALA A 214 9.80 4.69 -3.32
N LEU A 215 10.16 3.64 -2.58
CA LEU A 215 9.57 2.30 -2.59
C LEU A 215 9.73 1.55 -3.92
N HIS A 216 10.79 1.82 -4.68
CA HIS A 216 11.12 1.05 -5.87
C HIS A 216 11.54 -0.38 -5.51
N LEU A 217 11.12 -1.36 -6.31
CA LEU A 217 11.36 -2.79 -6.05
C LEU A 217 12.71 -3.28 -6.58
N ASN A 218 13.27 -2.60 -7.59
CA ASN A 218 14.53 -2.91 -8.25
C ASN A 218 15.23 -1.61 -8.65
N ASP A 219 16.41 -1.71 -9.29
CA ASP A 219 17.24 -0.56 -9.66
C ASP A 219 16.90 0.05 -11.03
N ASP A 220 15.92 -0.49 -11.76
CA ASP A 220 15.55 -0.01 -13.10
C ASP A 220 15.15 1.48 -13.08
N TYR A 221 14.54 1.94 -11.99
CA TYR A 221 14.15 3.34 -11.77
C TYR A 221 15.31 4.35 -11.90
N LEU A 222 16.55 3.90 -11.67
CA LEU A 222 17.71 4.78 -11.76
C LEU A 222 17.93 5.32 -13.18
N ASP A 223 17.58 4.54 -14.18
CA ASP A 223 17.75 4.88 -15.59
C ASP A 223 16.44 5.36 -16.25
N GLU A 224 15.37 5.47 -15.45
CA GLU A 224 14.09 6.07 -15.84
C GLU A 224 14.02 7.57 -15.50
N PRO A 225 13.09 8.33 -16.13
CA PRO A 225 12.86 9.74 -15.80
C PRO A 225 12.60 9.95 -14.31
N ALA A 226 13.22 10.96 -13.72
CA ALA A 226 13.19 11.22 -12.28
C ALA A 226 11.79 11.63 -11.74
N THR A 227 10.84 11.94 -12.62
CA THR A 227 9.50 12.44 -12.26
C THR A 227 8.80 11.55 -11.23
N GLU A 228 8.71 10.24 -11.47
CA GLU A 228 7.99 9.31 -10.59
C GLU A 228 8.71 9.14 -9.25
N THR A 229 10.04 9.11 -9.25
CA THR A 229 10.84 9.06 -8.02
C THR A 229 10.64 10.32 -7.17
N VAL A 230 10.64 11.50 -7.80
CA VAL A 230 10.38 12.78 -7.10
C VAL A 230 8.97 12.82 -6.52
N LYS A 231 7.95 12.37 -7.27
CA LYS A 231 6.58 12.23 -6.76
C LYS A 231 6.51 11.35 -5.53
N ALA A 232 7.15 10.19 -5.58
CA ALA A 232 7.16 9.23 -4.47
C ALA A 232 7.83 9.81 -3.23
N ILE A 233 8.98 10.50 -3.38
CA ILE A 233 9.68 11.17 -2.28
C ILE A 233 8.83 12.29 -1.68
N LYS A 234 8.17 13.10 -2.51
CA LYS A 234 7.26 14.16 -2.03
C LYS A 234 6.09 13.57 -1.26
N LEU A 235 5.44 12.54 -1.80
CA LEU A 235 4.34 11.85 -1.12
C LEU A 235 4.77 11.28 0.23
N TYR A 236 5.98 10.70 0.31
CA TYR A 236 6.57 10.24 1.57
C TYR A 236 6.69 11.40 2.57
N GLY A 237 7.28 12.51 2.16
CA GLY A 237 7.45 13.70 2.99
C GLY A 237 6.13 14.29 3.47
N TYR A 238 5.13 14.41 2.57
CA TYR A 238 3.78 14.85 2.94
C TYR A 238 3.14 13.93 3.96
N SER A 239 3.24 12.63 3.76
CA SER A 239 2.66 11.63 4.65
C SER A 239 3.29 11.65 6.04
N VAL A 240 4.60 11.82 6.14
CA VAL A 240 5.31 12.03 7.41
C VAL A 240 4.83 13.32 8.11
N ASN A 241 4.75 14.43 7.37
CA ASN A 241 4.33 15.71 7.94
C ASN A 241 2.89 15.67 8.48
N ALA A 242 2.01 14.91 7.85
CA ALA A 242 0.62 14.78 8.28
C ALA A 242 0.48 14.03 9.60
N TYR A 243 1.32 13.04 9.88
CA TYR A 243 1.18 12.13 11.03
C TYR A 243 2.38 12.14 11.99
N GLY A 244 3.53 12.69 11.59
CA GLY A 244 4.67 13.03 12.46
C GLY A 244 5.62 11.88 12.82
N GLN A 245 5.25 10.61 12.60
CA GLN A 245 6.07 9.45 13.01
C GLN A 245 6.50 8.60 11.82
N SER A 246 5.61 8.35 10.89
CA SER A 246 5.83 7.52 9.71
C SER A 246 4.89 7.96 8.60
N PRO A 247 5.24 7.72 7.32
CA PRO A 247 4.32 7.97 6.21
C PRO A 247 3.22 6.93 6.12
N PHE A 248 3.29 5.84 6.91
CA PHE A 248 2.44 4.68 6.77
C PHE A 248 1.41 4.59 7.89
N ILE A 249 0.21 4.20 7.49
CA ILE A 249 -0.88 3.79 8.39
C ILE A 249 -1.28 2.35 8.08
N TYR A 250 -1.82 1.66 9.08
CA TYR A 250 -2.35 0.30 8.98
C TYR A 250 -3.78 0.28 9.49
N PRO A 251 -4.75 -0.25 8.70
CA PRO A 251 -6.15 -0.38 9.09
C PRO A 251 -6.39 -1.55 10.02
#